data_3d2fc73d9a3101533df3698abc471bde
#
_entry.id   3d2fc73d9a3101533df3698abc471bde
#
_cell.length_a   1.000
_cell.length_b   1.000
_cell.length_c   1.000
_cell.angle_alpha   90.00
_cell.angle_beta   90.00
_cell.angle_gamma   90.00
#
_symmetry.space_group_name_H-M   'P 1'
#
loop_
_entity.id
_entity.type
_entity.pdbx_description
1 polymer ?
#
loop_
_entity_poly.entity_id
_entity_poly.type
_entity_poly.pdbx_seq_one_letter_code
_entity_poly.pdbx_strand_id
1 'polypeptide(L)'
;MFTSRLASALTKYRAETNPWSEDPRLIGRTYAIPFEQVWRACMKFVAERGRWRLLQADDMAGFIRVRCTSFVFRREDNLEIRVALDENALTRIDVRAGSQEGRTDLGVNVRRVGRFFTKLDGLLGAGHGKILDPRETARLTQQA
;
A
#
# COMPACT_ATOMS: atom_id res chain seq x y z
N MET A 1 8.02 -23.57 -5.02
CA MET A 1 7.72 -24.32 -3.79
C MET A 1 8.28 -23.66 -2.54
N PHE A 2 9.48 -23.11 -2.58
CA PHE A 2 10.08 -22.40 -1.44
C PHE A 2 9.35 -21.09 -1.12
N THR A 3 8.83 -20.41 -2.15
CA THR A 3 8.12 -19.13 -2.03
C THR A 3 6.72 -19.25 -1.42
N SER A 4 6.04 -20.41 -1.55
CA SER A 4 4.68 -20.57 -1.04
C SER A 4 4.63 -20.81 0.47
N ARG A 5 5.60 -21.50 1.04
CA ARG A 5 5.70 -21.70 2.49
C ARG A 5 6.14 -20.43 3.22
N LEU A 6 7.06 -19.67 2.64
CA LEU A 6 7.45 -18.36 3.16
C LEU A 6 6.29 -17.36 3.05
N ALA A 7 5.54 -17.38 1.95
CA ALA A 7 4.38 -16.53 1.78
C ALA A 7 3.28 -16.84 2.79
N SER A 8 3.00 -18.14 3.08
CA SER A 8 1.98 -18.51 4.06
C SER A 8 2.39 -18.23 5.50
N ALA A 9 3.68 -18.38 5.84
CA ALA A 9 4.20 -18.05 7.16
C ALA A 9 4.22 -16.54 7.40
N LEU A 10 4.51 -15.75 6.36
CA LEU A 10 4.48 -14.28 6.41
C LEU A 10 3.05 -13.74 6.41
N THR A 11 2.08 -14.46 5.82
CA THR A 11 0.67 -14.03 5.72
C THR A 11 0.00 -13.92 7.10
N LYS A 12 0.41 -14.71 8.07
CA LYS A 12 -0.14 -14.71 9.43
C LYS A 12 0.06 -13.37 10.16
N TYR A 13 1.10 -12.61 9.81
CA TYR A 13 1.48 -11.37 10.49
C TYR A 13 1.47 -10.16 9.57
N ARG A 14 0.90 -10.30 8.37
CA ARG A 14 0.94 -9.31 7.33
C ARG A 14 -0.36 -8.50 7.26
N ALA A 15 -0.23 -7.19 7.27
CA ALA A 15 -1.31 -6.31 6.82
C ALA A 15 -1.19 -6.16 5.30
N GLU A 16 -2.25 -6.50 4.60
CA GLU A 16 -2.28 -6.46 3.14
C GLU A 16 -3.61 -5.88 2.68
N THR A 17 -3.55 -4.93 1.74
CA THR A 17 -4.77 -4.34 1.19
C THR A 17 -5.44 -5.29 0.20
N ASN A 18 -6.76 -5.25 0.22
CA ASN A 18 -7.62 -6.03 -0.66
C ASN A 18 -8.90 -5.24 -0.87
N PRO A 19 -9.42 -5.12 -2.12
CA PRO A 19 -10.67 -4.39 -2.37
C PRO A 19 -11.87 -4.90 -1.56
N TRP A 20 -11.84 -6.17 -1.16
CA TRP A 20 -12.92 -6.84 -0.45
C TRP A 20 -12.67 -6.92 1.06
N SER A 21 -11.64 -6.24 1.59
CA SER A 21 -11.35 -6.26 3.01
C SER A 21 -12.50 -5.68 3.83
N GLU A 22 -12.79 -6.30 4.97
CA GLU A 22 -13.77 -5.80 5.93
C GLU A 22 -13.26 -4.56 6.68
N ASP A 23 -11.93 -4.41 6.78
CA ASP A 23 -11.32 -3.23 7.41
C ASP A 23 -11.17 -2.12 6.36
N PRO A 24 -11.85 -0.96 6.54
CA PRO A 24 -11.75 0.15 5.58
C PRO A 24 -10.33 0.66 5.33
N ARG A 25 -9.43 0.46 6.30
CA ARG A 25 -8.03 0.87 6.16
C ARG A 25 -7.25 -0.03 5.23
N LEU A 26 -7.74 -1.24 4.96
CA LEU A 26 -7.08 -2.26 4.15
C LEU A 26 -7.75 -2.49 2.80
N ILE A 27 -8.58 -1.56 2.35
CA ILE A 27 -9.21 -1.64 1.02
C ILE A 27 -8.25 -1.22 -0.09
N GLY A 28 -7.23 -0.45 0.23
CA GLY A 28 -6.35 0.19 -0.75
C GLY A 28 -6.96 1.48 -1.29
N ARG A 29 -6.48 1.94 -2.43
CA ARG A 29 -7.01 3.15 -3.09
C ARG A 29 -7.03 2.98 -4.59
N THR A 30 -8.09 3.46 -5.20
CA THR A 30 -8.17 3.65 -6.65
C THR A 30 -8.41 5.12 -6.91
N TYR A 31 -7.49 5.75 -7.65
CA TYR A 31 -7.53 7.17 -7.94
C TYR A 31 -7.82 7.44 -9.40
N ALA A 32 -8.72 8.39 -9.67
CA ALA A 32 -8.87 8.99 -11.00
C ALA A 32 -7.80 10.07 -11.21
N ILE A 33 -6.53 9.68 -11.02
CA ILE A 33 -5.35 10.56 -11.10
C ILE A 33 -4.28 9.80 -11.88
N PRO A 34 -3.53 10.44 -12.78
CA PRO A 34 -2.50 9.78 -13.58
C PRO A 34 -1.43 9.09 -12.73
N PHE A 35 -0.94 7.96 -13.22
CA PHE A 35 0.10 7.16 -12.57
C PHE A 35 1.29 8.01 -12.11
N GLU A 36 1.80 8.88 -12.96
CA GLU A 36 2.96 9.71 -12.67
C GLU A 36 2.78 10.58 -11.43
N GLN A 37 1.59 11.18 -11.28
CA GLN A 37 1.29 12.02 -10.12
C GLN A 37 1.20 11.20 -8.84
N VAL A 38 0.55 10.04 -8.92
CA VAL A 38 0.41 9.13 -7.77
C VAL A 38 1.78 8.58 -7.36
N TRP A 39 2.59 8.17 -8.34
CA TRP A 39 3.95 7.69 -8.09
C TRP A 39 4.80 8.74 -7.37
N ARG A 40 4.80 9.97 -7.87
CA ARG A 40 5.55 11.08 -7.25
C ARG A 40 5.09 11.37 -5.83
N ALA A 41 3.78 11.32 -5.60
CA ALA A 41 3.23 11.53 -4.25
C ALA A 41 3.69 10.43 -3.29
N CYS A 42 3.72 9.17 -3.73
CA CYS A 42 4.24 8.06 -2.94
C CYS A 42 5.72 8.23 -2.63
N MET A 43 6.53 8.59 -3.61
CA MET A 43 7.96 8.81 -3.43
C MET A 43 8.24 9.98 -2.48
N LYS A 44 7.49 11.07 -2.61
CA LYS A 44 7.57 12.22 -1.70
C LYS A 44 7.21 11.83 -0.28
N PHE A 45 6.13 11.08 -0.10
CA PHE A 45 5.74 10.61 1.21
C PHE A 45 6.85 9.80 1.88
N VAL A 46 7.43 8.85 1.15
CA VAL A 46 8.51 8.01 1.67
C VAL A 46 9.74 8.85 2.04
N ALA A 47 10.11 9.79 1.18
CA ALA A 47 11.29 10.66 1.39
C ALA A 47 11.15 11.56 2.61
N GLU A 48 9.94 12.01 2.93
CA GLU A 48 9.68 12.94 4.03
C GLU A 48 9.47 12.24 5.38
N ARG A 49 9.37 10.90 5.40
CA ARG A 49 9.19 10.14 6.64
C ARG A 49 10.53 9.76 7.25
N GLY A 50 10.85 10.34 8.39
CA GLY A 50 12.14 10.15 9.04
C GLY A 50 12.44 8.72 9.51
N ARG A 51 11.42 7.89 9.70
CA ARG A 51 11.57 6.48 10.12
C ARG A 51 11.31 5.48 9.00
N TRP A 52 11.15 5.99 7.80
CA TRP A 52 10.96 5.19 6.61
C TRP A 52 12.21 5.29 5.75
N ARG A 53 12.83 4.17 5.46
CA ARG A 53 14.01 4.11 4.60
C ARG A 53 13.66 3.42 3.30
N LEU A 54 13.85 4.12 2.19
CA LEU A 54 13.65 3.55 0.87
C LEU A 54 14.69 2.45 0.63
N LEU A 55 14.24 1.23 0.33
CA LEU A 55 15.10 0.11 -0.02
C LEU A 55 15.22 -0.05 -1.53
N GLN A 56 14.11 0.06 -2.24
CA GLN A 56 14.05 -0.12 -3.67
C GLN A 56 12.81 0.57 -4.23
N ALA A 57 12.94 1.17 -5.40
CA ALA A 57 11.82 1.71 -6.16
C ALA A 57 12.03 1.42 -7.63
N ASP A 58 10.98 0.93 -8.29
CA ASP A 58 10.99 0.61 -9.71
C ASP A 58 9.66 1.07 -10.31
N ASP A 59 9.68 2.18 -11.03
CA ASP A 59 8.48 2.77 -11.62
C ASP A 59 7.94 1.95 -12.80
N MET A 60 8.80 1.21 -13.48
CA MET A 60 8.38 0.32 -14.57
C MET A 60 7.63 -0.90 -14.05
N ALA A 61 8.10 -1.48 -12.96
CA ALA A 61 7.43 -2.60 -12.31
C ALA A 61 6.32 -2.15 -11.36
N GLY A 62 6.32 -0.88 -10.97
CA GLY A 62 5.27 -0.29 -10.13
C GLY A 62 5.34 -0.68 -8.67
N PHE A 63 6.53 -0.73 -8.08
CA PHE A 63 6.64 -1.01 -6.66
C PHE A 63 7.68 -0.12 -5.95
N ILE A 64 7.42 0.12 -4.67
CA ILE A 64 8.31 0.83 -3.77
C ILE A 64 8.44 -0.02 -2.50
N ARG A 65 9.66 -0.40 -2.16
CA ARG A 65 9.95 -1.15 -0.94
C ARG A 65 10.60 -0.25 0.09
N VAL A 66 10.07 -0.30 1.31
CA VAL A 66 10.47 0.59 2.39
C VAL A 66 10.67 -0.22 3.66
N ARG A 67 11.63 0.20 4.46
CA ARG A 67 11.79 -0.30 5.83
C ARG A 67 11.32 0.76 6.79
N CYS A 68 10.37 0.40 7.66
CA CYS A 68 9.80 1.27 8.67
C CYS A 68 10.32 0.87 10.04
N THR A 69 10.80 1.83 10.82
CA THR A 69 11.26 1.58 12.19
C THR A 69 10.23 2.11 13.18
N SER A 70 9.79 1.25 14.10
CA SER A 70 8.88 1.63 15.17
C SER A 70 9.63 2.40 16.26
N PHE A 71 9.02 3.49 16.74
CA PHE A 71 9.64 4.35 17.75
C PHE A 71 9.81 3.65 19.11
N VAL A 72 8.77 2.95 19.55
CA VAL A 72 8.71 2.42 20.92
C VAL A 72 9.52 1.15 21.07
N PHE A 73 9.45 0.26 20.08
CA PHE A 73 10.07 -1.07 20.16
C PHE A 73 11.29 -1.24 19.27
N ARG A 74 11.67 -0.22 18.52
CA ARG A 74 12.77 -0.24 17.54
C ARG A 74 12.67 -1.44 16.57
N ARG A 75 11.44 -1.87 16.31
CA ARG A 75 11.18 -2.95 15.35
C ARG A 75 11.23 -2.42 13.94
N GLU A 76 11.82 -3.21 13.07
CA GLU A 76 11.85 -2.95 11.65
C GLU A 76 10.77 -3.78 10.95
N ASP A 77 9.89 -3.10 10.25
CA ASP A 77 8.87 -3.71 9.40
C ASP A 77 9.14 -3.39 7.94
N ASN A 78 8.85 -4.33 7.07
CA ASN A 78 8.93 -4.12 5.64
C ASN A 78 7.56 -3.69 5.12
N LEU A 79 7.58 -2.71 4.23
CA LEU A 79 6.38 -2.23 3.56
C LEU A 79 6.62 -2.20 2.06
N GLU A 80 5.70 -2.75 1.30
CA GLU A 80 5.72 -2.70 -0.15
C GLU A 80 4.49 -1.96 -0.65
N ILE A 81 4.72 -0.90 -1.40
CA ILE A 81 3.68 -0.10 -2.05
C ILE A 81 3.67 -0.51 -3.51
N ARG A 82 2.52 -0.93 -4.01
CA ARG A 82 2.32 -1.22 -5.43
C ARG A 82 1.44 -0.16 -6.06
N VAL A 83 1.92 0.39 -7.15
CA VAL A 83 1.22 1.39 -7.94
C VAL A 83 1.05 0.84 -9.34
N ALA A 84 -0.18 0.70 -9.80
CA ALA A 84 -0.47 0.11 -11.09
C ALA A 84 -1.64 0.81 -11.76
N LEU A 85 -1.62 0.89 -13.08
CA LEU A 85 -2.80 1.24 -13.85
C LEU A 85 -3.72 0.02 -13.93
N ASP A 86 -4.99 0.25 -13.66
CA ASP A 86 -6.00 -0.79 -13.87
C ASP A 86 -6.53 -0.77 -15.32
N GLU A 87 -7.46 -1.68 -15.62
CA GLU A 87 -8.03 -1.81 -16.96
C GLU A 87 -8.83 -0.58 -17.41
N ASN A 88 -9.26 0.24 -16.46
CA ASN A 88 -10.01 1.47 -16.72
C ASN A 88 -9.11 2.71 -16.77
N ALA A 89 -7.79 2.53 -16.86
CA ALA A 89 -6.78 3.59 -16.83
C ALA A 89 -6.80 4.41 -15.52
N LEU A 90 -7.31 3.82 -14.45
CA LEU A 90 -7.27 4.38 -13.10
C LEU A 90 -6.00 3.90 -12.40
N THR A 91 -5.50 4.68 -11.45
CA THR A 91 -4.31 4.30 -10.70
C THR A 91 -4.70 3.60 -9.41
N ARG A 92 -4.32 2.32 -9.31
CA ARG A 92 -4.57 1.49 -8.14
C ARG A 92 -3.33 1.45 -7.25
N ILE A 93 -3.53 1.63 -5.95
CA ILE A 93 -2.47 1.46 -4.95
C ILE A 93 -2.87 0.37 -3.96
N ASP A 94 -1.98 -0.58 -3.80
CA ASP A 94 -2.05 -1.61 -2.78
C ASP A 94 -0.79 -1.57 -1.91
N VAL A 95 -0.93 -1.96 -0.66
CA VAL A 95 0.15 -1.95 0.31
C VAL A 95 0.19 -3.28 1.04
N ARG A 96 1.39 -3.79 1.24
CA ARG A 96 1.66 -4.97 2.05
C ARG A 96 2.67 -4.60 3.12
N ALA A 97 2.39 -4.95 4.37
CA ALA A 97 3.28 -4.67 5.49
C ALA A 97 3.48 -5.91 6.35
N GLY A 98 4.70 -6.16 6.75
CA GLY A 98 5.03 -7.29 7.58
C GLY A 98 6.38 -7.14 8.26
N SER A 99 6.64 -7.96 9.29
CA SER A 99 7.91 -7.98 10.00
C SER A 99 8.83 -9.05 9.42
N GLN A 100 10.13 -8.74 9.39
CA GLN A 100 11.16 -9.74 9.06
C GLN A 100 11.24 -10.87 10.09
N GLU A 101 10.87 -10.58 11.34
CA GLU A 101 10.98 -11.52 12.45
C GLU A 101 9.71 -12.33 12.69
N GLY A 102 8.68 -12.14 11.88
CA GLY A 102 7.41 -12.86 12.01
C GLY A 102 6.59 -12.48 13.25
N ARG A 103 6.96 -11.41 13.94
CA ARG A 103 6.31 -10.94 15.17
C ARG A 103 5.84 -9.49 15.03
N THR A 104 5.09 -9.20 14.00
CA THR A 104 4.53 -7.86 13.87
C THR A 104 3.23 -7.77 14.64
N ASP A 105 3.07 -6.70 15.40
CA ASP A 105 1.74 -6.29 15.84
C ASP A 105 0.95 -5.88 14.60
N LEU A 106 -0.04 -6.70 14.25
CA LEU A 106 -0.89 -6.47 13.09
C LEU A 106 -1.57 -5.09 13.17
N GLY A 107 -1.98 -4.67 14.38
CA GLY A 107 -2.61 -3.38 14.60
C GLY A 107 -1.71 -2.19 14.27
N VAL A 108 -0.41 -2.29 14.53
CA VAL A 108 0.57 -1.25 14.18
C VAL A 108 0.64 -1.07 12.67
N ASN A 109 0.72 -2.17 11.92
CA ASN A 109 0.80 -2.12 10.46
C ASN A 109 -0.51 -1.66 9.83
N VAL A 110 -1.65 -2.08 10.35
CA VAL A 110 -2.96 -1.61 9.87
C VAL A 110 -3.08 -0.09 10.03
N ARG A 111 -2.69 0.45 11.18
CA ARG A 111 -2.68 1.91 11.40
C ARG A 111 -1.70 2.62 10.48
N ARG A 112 -0.53 2.04 10.25
CA ARG A 112 0.47 2.59 9.35
C ARG A 112 -0.05 2.70 7.92
N VAL A 113 -0.70 1.65 7.45
CA VAL A 113 -1.34 1.63 6.12
C VAL A 113 -2.46 2.68 6.05
N GLY A 114 -3.31 2.77 7.05
CA GLY A 114 -4.37 3.76 7.10
C GLY A 114 -3.85 5.19 7.05
N ARG A 115 -2.79 5.50 7.82
CA ARG A 115 -2.15 6.83 7.81
C ARG A 115 -1.51 7.14 6.46
N PHE A 116 -0.89 6.15 5.84
CA PHE A 116 -0.30 6.30 4.51
C PHE A 116 -1.35 6.78 3.52
N PHE A 117 -2.49 6.12 3.44
CA PHE A 117 -3.55 6.51 2.51
C PHE A 117 -4.14 7.88 2.83
N THR A 118 -4.37 8.18 4.11
CA THR A 118 -4.87 9.50 4.51
C THR A 118 -3.93 10.61 4.08
N LYS A 119 -2.62 10.44 4.28
CA LYS A 119 -1.62 11.42 3.87
C LYS A 119 -1.48 11.50 2.36
N LEU A 120 -1.56 10.36 1.69
CA LEU A 120 -1.48 10.31 0.23
C LEU A 120 -2.66 11.03 -0.42
N ASP A 121 -3.87 10.81 0.10
CA ASP A 121 -5.07 11.54 -0.35
C ASP A 121 -4.86 13.05 -0.26
N GLY A 122 -4.28 13.52 0.84
CA GLY A 122 -3.95 14.94 1.04
C GLY A 122 -2.89 15.46 0.07
N LEU A 123 -1.82 14.70 -0.15
CA LEU A 123 -0.75 15.08 -1.09
C LEU A 123 -1.25 15.17 -2.53
N LEU A 124 -2.20 14.32 -2.89
CA LEU A 124 -2.79 14.30 -4.22
C LEU A 124 -3.93 15.34 -4.39
N GLY A 125 -4.34 15.99 -3.30
CA GLY A 125 -5.53 16.83 -3.33
C GLY A 125 -6.78 16.04 -3.76
N ALA A 126 -6.83 14.76 -3.37
CA ALA A 126 -7.88 13.84 -3.78
C ALA A 126 -9.14 14.10 -2.95
N GLY A 127 -10.00 14.97 -3.48
CA GLY A 127 -11.33 15.22 -2.93
C GLY A 127 -12.37 14.25 -3.51
N HIS A 128 -13.66 14.61 -3.32
CA HIS A 128 -14.76 13.85 -3.85
C HIS A 128 -14.65 13.68 -5.38
N GLY A 129 -14.87 12.46 -5.85
CA GLY A 129 -14.84 12.11 -7.26
C GLY A 129 -13.48 11.66 -7.79
N LYS A 130 -12.38 11.85 -7.05
CA LYS A 130 -11.06 11.36 -7.44
C LYS A 130 -10.65 10.07 -6.76
N ILE A 131 -11.28 9.75 -5.64
CA ILE A 131 -11.13 8.46 -4.97
C ILE A 131 -12.34 7.61 -5.34
N LEU A 132 -12.10 6.46 -5.93
CA LEU A 132 -13.15 5.58 -6.40
C LEU A 132 -13.27 4.35 -5.50
N ASP A 133 -14.49 3.80 -5.43
CA ASP A 133 -14.68 2.55 -4.70
C ASP A 133 -14.02 1.42 -5.50
N PRO A 134 -13.02 0.74 -4.93
CA PRO A 134 -12.33 -0.33 -5.64
C PRO A 134 -13.23 -1.52 -5.93
N ARG A 135 -14.34 -1.67 -5.19
CA ARG A 135 -15.31 -2.75 -5.40
C ARG A 135 -16.11 -2.54 -6.66
N GLU A 136 -16.45 -1.30 -6.97
CA GLU A 136 -17.15 -0.97 -8.23
C GLU A 136 -16.25 -1.20 -9.43
N THR A 137 -15.00 -0.74 -9.37
CA THR A 137 -14.05 -0.94 -10.46
C THR A 137 -13.73 -2.41 -10.67
N ALA A 138 -13.60 -3.20 -9.61
CA ALA A 138 -13.37 -4.63 -9.69
C ALA A 138 -14.56 -5.39 -10.31
N ARG A 139 -15.80 -4.96 -10.03
CA ARG A 139 -17.01 -5.55 -10.63
C ARG A 139 -17.09 -5.26 -12.12
N LEU A 140 -16.75 -4.05 -12.54
CA LEU A 140 -16.73 -3.68 -13.94
C LEU A 140 -15.74 -4.53 -14.73
N THR A 141 -14.60 -4.82 -14.14
CA THR A 141 -13.59 -5.70 -14.73
C THR A 141 -14.07 -7.14 -14.87
N GLN A 142 -14.84 -7.64 -13.91
CA GLN A 142 -15.37 -9.00 -13.95
C GLN A 142 -16.54 -9.17 -14.93
N GLN A 143 -17.21 -8.10 -15.29
CA GLN A 143 -18.33 -8.11 -16.24
C GLN A 143 -17.90 -7.92 -17.70
N ALA A 144 -16.67 -7.53 -17.91
CA ALA A 144 -16.09 -7.41 -19.24
C ALA A 144 -15.43 -8.71 -19.67
#